data_42d55f113732d5b53612e6704c9ced00
#
_entry.id   42d55f113732d5b53612e6704c9ced00
#
_cell.length_a   1.000
_cell.length_b   1.000
_cell.length_c   1.000
_cell.angle_alpha   90.00
_cell.angle_beta   90.00
_cell.angle_gamma   90.00
#
_symmetry.space_group_name_H-M   'P 1'
#
loop_
_entity.id
_entity.type
_entity.pdbx_description
1 polymer ?
#
loop_
_entity_poly.entity_id
_entity_poly.type
_entity_poly.pdbx_seq_one_letter_code
_entity_poly.pdbx_strand_id
1 'polypeptide(L)'
;MIHFVVAFDAEARPLIDHFKLKRQHHERSFPVYLGEHHALIVSGAGKIASAAATAHLHGLTGFQHQQVWINFGIAGHPSLPVGETRLCHQVIDKLSKQVFYPQLVIKSPWPSESLFTLDEPDDSYGDDALLDMEASSFFATANRYATAELVQVVKVVSDNAEAPINDIPTKQQIIELLAPQVEQLKHFSDSLQQLANQLQPDRRIGEAAAYYQQKFHFSFSQSESLQHLLQQWIALDAAISTDELCRFDAKSSRQLLEKLQQQISDAGQPT
;
A
#
# COMPACT_ATOMS: atom_id res chain seq x y z
N MET A 1 -8.75 2.29 -3.77
CA MET A 1 -8.40 1.12 -4.63
C MET A 1 -7.44 0.22 -3.86
N ILE A 2 -7.54 -1.09 -4.03
CA ILE A 2 -6.67 -2.09 -3.41
C ILE A 2 -5.70 -2.61 -4.47
N HIS A 3 -4.40 -2.55 -4.17
CA HIS A 3 -3.33 -2.98 -5.07
C HIS A 3 -2.71 -4.27 -4.56
N PHE A 4 -2.69 -5.30 -5.40
CA PHE A 4 -1.99 -6.55 -5.15
C PHE A 4 -0.71 -6.61 -5.98
N VAL A 5 0.40 -6.95 -5.33
CA VAL A 5 1.68 -7.23 -5.98
C VAL A 5 2.03 -8.67 -5.66
N VAL A 6 2.17 -9.49 -6.69
CA VAL A 6 2.47 -10.93 -6.60
C VAL A 6 3.67 -11.27 -7.47
N ALA A 7 4.44 -12.29 -7.13
CA ALA A 7 5.62 -12.67 -7.89
C ALA A 7 5.29 -13.49 -9.14
N PHE A 8 4.33 -14.41 -9.05
CA PHE A 8 4.06 -15.39 -10.10
C PHE A 8 2.62 -15.32 -10.64
N ASP A 9 2.44 -15.68 -11.91
CA ASP A 9 1.10 -15.85 -12.50
C ASP A 9 0.23 -16.84 -11.71
N ALA A 10 0.85 -17.85 -11.09
CA ALA A 10 0.15 -18.82 -10.27
C ALA A 10 -0.43 -18.20 -8.99
N GLU A 11 0.26 -17.25 -8.38
CA GLU A 11 -0.22 -16.48 -7.23
C GLU A 11 -1.34 -15.51 -7.62
N ALA A 12 -1.22 -14.93 -8.82
CA ALA A 12 -2.23 -14.02 -9.35
C ALA A 12 -3.57 -14.71 -9.64
N ARG A 13 -3.53 -15.98 -10.06
CA ARG A 13 -4.70 -16.67 -10.60
C ARG A 13 -5.91 -16.69 -9.66
N PRO A 14 -5.78 -17.08 -8.38
CA PRO A 14 -6.90 -17.06 -7.45
C PRO A 14 -7.51 -15.67 -7.25
N LEU A 15 -6.68 -14.62 -7.22
CA LEU A 15 -7.11 -13.23 -7.09
C LEU A 15 -7.85 -12.75 -8.35
N ILE A 16 -7.32 -13.05 -9.54
CA ILE A 16 -7.95 -12.70 -10.82
C ILE A 16 -9.34 -13.29 -10.92
N ASP A 17 -9.50 -14.57 -10.60
CA ASP A 17 -10.76 -15.28 -10.70
C ASP A 17 -11.78 -14.78 -9.67
N HIS A 18 -11.34 -14.54 -8.42
CA HIS A 18 -12.20 -14.06 -7.35
C HIS A 18 -12.69 -12.62 -7.57
N PHE A 19 -11.77 -11.70 -7.86
CA PHE A 19 -12.07 -10.27 -8.07
C PHE A 19 -12.47 -9.94 -9.51
N LYS A 20 -12.55 -10.94 -10.42
CA LYS A 20 -12.92 -10.81 -11.84
C LYS A 20 -12.07 -9.76 -12.56
N LEU A 21 -10.76 -9.78 -12.30
CA LEU A 21 -9.84 -8.81 -12.85
C LEU A 21 -9.60 -9.06 -14.36
N LYS A 22 -9.45 -7.99 -15.11
CA LYS A 22 -9.25 -8.04 -16.57
C LYS A 22 -7.82 -7.65 -16.94
N ARG A 23 -7.17 -8.50 -17.76
CA ARG A 23 -5.83 -8.25 -18.29
C ARG A 23 -5.79 -6.94 -19.08
N GLN A 24 -4.76 -6.13 -18.80
CA GLN A 24 -4.45 -4.93 -19.59
C GLN A 24 -3.46 -5.30 -20.70
N HIS A 25 -3.98 -5.58 -21.90
CA HIS A 25 -3.17 -6.11 -23.02
C HIS A 25 -2.20 -5.08 -23.63
N HIS A 26 -2.42 -3.78 -23.40
CA HIS A 26 -1.52 -2.73 -23.84
C HIS A 26 -0.28 -2.60 -22.95
N GLU A 27 -0.35 -3.11 -21.71
CA GLU A 27 0.79 -3.17 -20.81
C GLU A 27 1.71 -4.35 -21.18
N ARG A 28 2.95 -4.02 -21.57
CA ARG A 28 3.93 -5.00 -22.03
C ARG A 28 5.04 -5.28 -21.03
N SER A 29 5.32 -4.32 -20.13
CA SER A 29 6.41 -4.44 -19.17
C SER A 29 6.12 -5.47 -18.09
N PHE A 30 4.87 -5.49 -17.59
CA PHE A 30 4.38 -6.41 -16.59
C PHE A 30 2.99 -6.92 -16.91
N PRO A 31 2.62 -8.14 -16.48
CA PRO A 31 1.23 -8.57 -16.46
C PRO A 31 0.42 -7.74 -15.46
N VAL A 32 -0.48 -6.88 -15.94
CA VAL A 32 -1.37 -6.06 -15.14
C VAL A 32 -2.82 -6.46 -15.36
N TYR A 33 -3.59 -6.50 -14.26
CA TYR A 33 -5.01 -6.83 -14.26
C TYR A 33 -5.76 -5.80 -13.43
N LEU A 34 -6.84 -5.24 -13.99
CA LEU A 34 -7.64 -4.21 -13.34
C LEU A 34 -9.09 -4.67 -13.18
N GLY A 35 -9.69 -4.28 -12.06
CA GLY A 35 -11.11 -4.34 -11.76
C GLY A 35 -11.63 -2.96 -11.34
N GLU A 36 -12.86 -2.92 -10.85
CA GLU A 36 -13.49 -1.66 -10.40
C GLU A 36 -12.77 -1.04 -9.20
N HIS A 37 -12.41 -1.87 -8.21
CA HIS A 37 -11.80 -1.43 -6.95
C HIS A 37 -10.46 -2.09 -6.66
N HIS A 38 -9.97 -2.94 -7.55
CA HIS A 38 -8.77 -3.73 -7.36
C HIS A 38 -7.85 -3.62 -8.57
N ALA A 39 -6.56 -3.57 -8.30
CA ALA A 39 -5.51 -3.65 -9.30
C ALA A 39 -4.50 -4.73 -8.88
N LEU A 40 -3.98 -5.48 -9.83
CA LEU A 40 -3.01 -6.53 -9.58
C LEU A 40 -1.89 -6.46 -10.63
N ILE A 41 -0.66 -6.65 -10.17
CA ILE A 41 0.52 -6.76 -11.02
C ILE A 41 1.32 -8.01 -10.67
N VAL A 42 1.80 -8.71 -11.69
CA VAL A 42 2.75 -9.81 -11.54
C VAL A 42 4.15 -9.25 -11.77
N SER A 43 4.95 -9.25 -10.72
CA SER A 43 6.28 -8.61 -10.74
C SER A 43 7.36 -9.47 -11.36
N GLY A 44 7.27 -10.78 -11.27
CA GLY A 44 8.41 -11.69 -11.32
C GLY A 44 9.08 -11.78 -9.95
N ALA A 45 9.97 -12.77 -9.80
CA ALA A 45 10.71 -13.01 -8.56
C ALA A 45 11.80 -11.97 -8.32
N GLY A 46 12.04 -11.67 -7.06
CA GLY A 46 13.16 -10.87 -6.58
C GLY A 46 12.87 -9.38 -6.34
N LYS A 47 13.71 -8.79 -5.52
CA LYS A 47 13.56 -7.43 -4.97
C LYS A 47 13.43 -6.36 -6.06
N ILE A 48 14.27 -6.39 -7.07
CA ILE A 48 14.27 -5.36 -8.13
C ILE A 48 12.98 -5.41 -8.93
N ALA A 49 12.53 -6.61 -9.31
CA ALA A 49 11.30 -6.81 -10.07
C ALA A 49 10.08 -6.34 -9.25
N SER A 50 10.01 -6.70 -7.97
CA SER A 50 8.94 -6.31 -7.06
C SER A 50 8.86 -4.79 -6.88
N ALA A 51 10.00 -4.10 -6.66
CA ALA A 51 10.04 -2.65 -6.55
C ALA A 51 9.59 -1.95 -7.84
N ALA A 52 10.09 -2.41 -8.99
CA ALA A 52 9.75 -1.85 -10.30
C ALA A 52 8.25 -2.02 -10.62
N ALA A 53 7.70 -3.21 -10.37
CA ALA A 53 6.29 -3.51 -10.57
C ALA A 53 5.39 -2.66 -9.65
N THR A 54 5.75 -2.52 -8.38
CA THR A 54 5.01 -1.69 -7.41
C THR A 54 4.95 -0.24 -7.88
N ALA A 55 6.08 0.33 -8.29
CA ALA A 55 6.13 1.70 -8.80
C ALA A 55 5.36 1.87 -10.13
N HIS A 56 5.44 0.88 -11.01
CA HIS A 56 4.72 0.87 -12.27
C HIS A 56 3.20 0.86 -12.06
N LEU A 57 2.71 -0.01 -11.16
CA LEU A 57 1.29 -0.08 -10.84
C LEU A 57 0.76 1.22 -10.23
N HIS A 58 1.53 1.89 -9.36
CA HIS A 58 1.18 3.20 -8.83
C HIS A 58 0.99 4.25 -9.94
N GLY A 59 1.89 4.28 -10.91
CA GLY A 59 1.78 5.18 -12.07
C GLY A 59 0.55 4.90 -12.91
N LEU A 60 0.24 3.63 -13.18
CA LEU A 60 -0.93 3.22 -13.97
C LEU A 60 -2.27 3.53 -13.30
N THR A 61 -2.32 3.53 -11.97
CA THR A 61 -3.54 3.80 -11.20
C THR A 61 -3.73 5.28 -10.81
N GLY A 62 -2.96 6.19 -11.42
CA GLY A 62 -3.19 7.63 -11.36
C GLY A 62 -2.51 8.35 -10.21
N PHE A 63 -1.42 7.81 -9.66
CA PHE A 63 -0.59 8.43 -8.61
C PHE A 63 -1.37 8.84 -7.35
N GLN A 64 -2.44 8.11 -7.03
CA GLN A 64 -3.22 8.41 -5.83
C GLN A 64 -2.49 7.93 -4.58
N HIS A 65 -2.44 8.77 -3.56
CA HIS A 65 -1.90 8.43 -2.24
C HIS A 65 -2.94 7.76 -1.36
N GLN A 66 -2.48 7.16 -0.27
CA GLN A 66 -3.33 6.49 0.74
C GLN A 66 -4.23 5.40 0.13
N GLN A 67 -3.65 4.61 -0.76
CA GLN A 67 -4.27 3.40 -1.30
C GLN A 67 -3.76 2.18 -0.55
N VAL A 68 -4.56 1.13 -0.53
CA VAL A 68 -4.17 -0.16 0.08
C VAL A 68 -3.20 -0.89 -0.84
N TRP A 69 -2.12 -1.42 -0.27
CA TRP A 69 -1.08 -2.19 -0.94
C TRP A 69 -0.86 -3.51 -0.22
N ILE A 70 -0.96 -4.61 -0.93
CA ILE A 70 -0.79 -5.96 -0.37
C ILE A 70 0.16 -6.77 -1.25
N ASN A 71 1.28 -7.22 -0.68
CA ASN A 71 2.06 -8.30 -1.26
C ASN A 71 1.49 -9.62 -0.75
N PHE A 72 0.94 -10.41 -1.67
CA PHE A 72 0.34 -11.70 -1.38
C PHE A 72 1.03 -12.78 -2.18
N GLY A 73 1.46 -13.86 -1.54
CA GLY A 73 2.19 -14.93 -2.21
C GLY A 73 2.63 -16.03 -1.26
N ILE A 74 3.49 -16.89 -1.76
CA ILE A 74 4.06 -18.00 -0.98
C ILE A 74 5.34 -17.57 -0.26
N ALA A 75 5.72 -18.32 0.78
CA ALA A 75 6.98 -18.18 1.52
C ALA A 75 7.37 -19.52 2.15
N GLY A 76 8.67 -19.77 2.27
CA GLY A 76 9.19 -20.87 3.09
C GLY A 76 9.13 -20.55 4.59
N HIS A 77 9.14 -21.58 5.46
CA HIS A 77 9.27 -21.42 6.91
C HIS A 77 9.86 -22.68 7.53
N PRO A 78 10.76 -22.62 8.54
CA PRO A 78 11.40 -23.81 9.10
C PRO A 78 10.44 -24.87 9.65
N SER A 79 9.35 -24.45 10.32
CA SER A 79 8.54 -25.36 11.12
C SER A 79 7.03 -25.20 10.96
N LEU A 80 6.54 -24.12 10.36
CA LEU A 80 5.09 -23.93 10.16
C LEU A 80 4.56 -24.94 9.12
N PRO A 81 3.35 -25.48 9.33
CA PRO A 81 2.71 -26.36 8.36
C PRO A 81 2.48 -25.69 7.00
N VAL A 82 2.70 -26.43 5.93
CA VAL A 82 2.38 -26.00 4.56
C VAL A 82 0.89 -25.66 4.46
N GLY A 83 0.57 -24.51 3.83
CA GLY A 83 -0.78 -23.96 3.71
C GLY A 83 -1.19 -23.02 4.84
N GLU A 84 -0.42 -22.91 5.92
CA GLU A 84 -0.69 -21.88 6.93
C GLU A 84 -0.40 -20.48 6.41
N THR A 85 -1.26 -19.53 6.80
CA THR A 85 -1.13 -18.13 6.40
C THR A 85 -0.66 -17.26 7.56
N ARG A 86 0.22 -16.33 7.27
CA ARG A 86 0.74 -15.35 8.22
C ARG A 86 0.63 -13.92 7.66
N LEU A 87 0.31 -12.97 8.54
CA LEU A 87 0.46 -11.54 8.30
C LEU A 87 1.81 -11.10 8.84
N CYS A 88 2.65 -10.44 8.04
CA CYS A 88 3.96 -10.04 8.50
C CYS A 88 3.89 -8.78 9.37
N HIS A 89 4.40 -8.86 10.61
CA HIS A 89 4.56 -7.71 11.51
C HIS A 89 5.95 -7.07 11.40
N GLN A 90 6.90 -7.80 10.82
CA GLN A 90 8.26 -7.35 10.58
C GLN A 90 8.75 -7.93 9.25
N VAL A 91 9.37 -7.10 8.43
CA VAL A 91 10.00 -7.49 7.16
C VAL A 91 11.45 -7.04 7.18
N ILE A 92 12.38 -7.98 7.02
CA ILE A 92 13.81 -7.75 7.12
C ILE A 92 14.48 -8.09 5.80
N ASP A 93 15.16 -7.16 5.18
CA ASP A 93 16.08 -7.47 4.08
C ASP A 93 17.33 -8.14 4.64
N LYS A 94 17.56 -9.41 4.32
CA LYS A 94 18.63 -10.20 4.95
C LYS A 94 20.02 -9.70 4.56
N LEU A 95 20.19 -9.15 3.37
CA LEU A 95 21.48 -8.62 2.90
C LEU A 95 21.78 -7.24 3.49
N SER A 96 20.88 -6.27 3.30
CA SER A 96 21.09 -4.89 3.74
C SER A 96 20.84 -4.66 5.23
N LYS A 97 20.21 -5.61 5.93
CA LYS A 97 19.75 -5.53 7.32
C LYS A 97 18.69 -4.43 7.56
N GLN A 98 18.10 -3.89 6.50
CA GLN A 98 17.01 -2.94 6.63
C GLN A 98 15.77 -3.63 7.17
N VAL A 99 15.11 -3.00 8.14
CA VAL A 99 13.93 -3.53 8.82
C VAL A 99 12.74 -2.61 8.60
N PHE A 100 11.62 -3.21 8.26
CA PHE A 100 10.34 -2.53 8.09
C PHE A 100 9.31 -3.13 9.04
N TYR A 101 8.39 -2.30 9.53
CA TYR A 101 7.33 -2.70 10.44
C TYR A 101 5.96 -2.32 9.86
N PRO A 102 5.28 -3.25 9.16
CA PRO A 102 3.88 -3.07 8.80
C PRO A 102 3.05 -2.81 10.06
N GLN A 103 2.24 -1.75 10.05
CA GLN A 103 1.43 -1.40 11.20
C GLN A 103 0.14 -2.24 11.23
N LEU A 104 -0.02 -3.08 12.25
CA LEU A 104 -1.15 -3.99 12.39
C LEU A 104 -2.29 -3.33 13.19
N VAL A 105 -2.89 -2.27 12.65
CA VAL A 105 -3.97 -1.52 13.31
C VAL A 105 -5.35 -2.14 13.14
N ILE A 106 -5.48 -3.07 12.19
CA ILE A 106 -6.71 -3.82 11.91
C ILE A 106 -6.56 -5.24 12.43
N LYS A 107 -7.64 -5.78 13.00
CA LYS A 107 -7.65 -7.18 13.46
C LYS A 107 -7.42 -8.11 12.26
N SER A 108 -6.31 -8.84 12.30
CA SER A 108 -5.99 -9.86 11.31
C SER A 108 -6.74 -11.16 11.57
N PRO A 109 -7.20 -11.86 10.51
CA PRO A 109 -7.69 -13.23 10.64
C PRO A 109 -6.56 -14.25 10.84
N TRP A 110 -5.31 -13.86 10.61
CA TRP A 110 -4.14 -14.74 10.71
C TRP A 110 -3.21 -14.31 11.85
N PRO A 111 -2.47 -15.25 12.44
CA PRO A 111 -1.35 -14.93 13.30
C PRO A 111 -0.29 -14.11 12.56
N SER A 112 0.48 -13.33 13.31
CA SER A 112 1.56 -12.54 12.72
C SER A 112 2.91 -13.26 12.83
N GLU A 113 3.82 -12.97 11.88
CA GLU A 113 5.15 -13.56 11.81
C GLU A 113 6.18 -12.56 11.30
N SER A 114 7.45 -12.78 11.59
CA SER A 114 8.57 -12.08 10.97
C SER A 114 8.89 -12.69 9.60
N LEU A 115 9.44 -11.87 8.70
CA LEU A 115 9.81 -12.31 7.36
C LEU A 115 11.20 -11.81 6.99
N PHE A 116 12.05 -12.68 6.49
CA PHE A 116 13.30 -12.33 5.83
C PHE A 116 13.15 -12.37 4.32
N THR A 117 13.46 -11.26 3.67
CA THR A 117 13.59 -11.21 2.20
C THR A 117 15.03 -11.53 1.80
N LEU A 118 15.19 -12.52 0.95
CA LEU A 118 16.44 -13.08 0.47
C LEU A 118 16.74 -12.62 -0.97
N ASP A 119 18.01 -12.71 -1.38
CA ASP A 119 18.40 -12.50 -2.78
C ASP A 119 18.36 -13.77 -3.60
N GLU A 120 18.53 -14.92 -2.96
CA GLU A 120 18.49 -16.25 -3.55
C GLU A 120 17.64 -17.18 -2.66
N PRO A 121 17.00 -18.22 -3.21
CA PRO A 121 16.27 -19.21 -2.42
C PRO A 121 17.18 -19.84 -1.37
N ASP A 122 16.68 -20.04 -0.16
CA ASP A 122 17.39 -20.68 0.95
C ASP A 122 16.55 -21.85 1.48
N ASP A 123 17.06 -23.04 1.29
CA ASP A 123 16.50 -24.32 1.74
C ASP A 123 17.10 -24.80 3.08
N SER A 124 17.96 -24.00 3.69
CA SER A 124 18.58 -24.35 4.99
C SER A 124 17.62 -24.20 6.16
N TYR A 125 16.56 -23.38 6.01
CA TYR A 125 15.57 -23.06 7.05
C TYR A 125 16.19 -22.68 8.40
N GLY A 126 17.31 -21.93 8.34
CA GLY A 126 18.10 -21.58 9.53
C GLY A 126 17.52 -20.48 10.40
N ASP A 127 16.57 -19.71 9.90
CA ASP A 127 15.91 -18.62 10.61
C ASP A 127 14.47 -19.00 10.98
N ASP A 128 14.06 -18.76 12.21
CA ASP A 128 12.67 -18.99 12.67
C ASP A 128 11.76 -17.82 12.21
N ALA A 129 11.53 -17.74 10.91
CA ALA A 129 10.75 -16.71 10.26
C ALA A 129 10.34 -17.17 8.85
N LEU A 130 9.40 -16.45 8.24
CA LEU A 130 9.06 -16.61 6.81
C LEU A 130 10.25 -16.20 5.93
N LEU A 131 10.42 -16.87 4.80
CA LEU A 131 11.47 -16.61 3.82
C LEU A 131 10.84 -16.31 2.45
N ASP A 132 11.11 -15.14 1.89
CA ASP A 132 10.68 -14.75 0.55
C ASP A 132 11.79 -14.01 -0.21
N MET A 133 11.49 -13.51 -1.41
CA MET A 133 12.44 -12.76 -2.23
C MET A 133 11.95 -11.36 -2.64
N GLU A 134 10.77 -10.88 -2.21
CA GLU A 134 10.11 -9.68 -2.72
C GLU A 134 9.70 -8.66 -1.66
N ALA A 135 9.31 -9.09 -0.47
CA ALA A 135 8.54 -8.31 0.49
C ALA A 135 9.25 -7.03 0.95
N SER A 136 10.56 -7.06 1.17
CA SER A 136 11.30 -5.86 1.63
C SER A 136 11.24 -4.73 0.62
N SER A 137 11.46 -5.04 -0.65
CA SER A 137 11.46 -4.05 -1.73
C SER A 137 10.05 -3.58 -2.10
N PHE A 138 9.07 -4.50 -2.03
CA PHE A 138 7.65 -4.14 -2.12
C PHE A 138 7.30 -3.10 -1.05
N PHE A 139 7.56 -3.43 0.23
CA PHE A 139 7.21 -2.57 1.35
C PHE A 139 7.91 -1.21 1.28
N ALA A 140 9.23 -1.21 1.01
CA ALA A 140 10.00 0.02 0.86
C ALA A 140 9.45 0.95 -0.24
N THR A 141 8.93 0.35 -1.33
CA THR A 141 8.39 1.10 -2.47
C THR A 141 6.96 1.56 -2.19
N ALA A 142 6.07 0.68 -1.73
CA ALA A 142 4.67 1.00 -1.47
C ALA A 142 4.51 2.03 -0.34
N ASN A 143 5.39 1.98 0.68
CA ASN A 143 5.40 2.95 1.78
C ASN A 143 5.80 4.39 1.38
N ARG A 144 6.16 4.62 0.11
CA ARG A 144 6.31 5.96 -0.47
C ARG A 144 4.97 6.55 -0.93
N TYR A 145 3.97 5.70 -1.13
CA TYR A 145 2.67 6.05 -1.70
C TYR A 145 1.54 5.96 -0.69
N ALA A 146 1.75 5.22 0.40
CA ALA A 146 0.78 5.02 1.46
C ALA A 146 1.48 4.94 2.82
N THR A 147 0.74 5.15 3.90
CA THR A 147 1.23 4.97 5.26
C THR A 147 1.35 3.49 5.62
N ALA A 148 2.20 3.16 6.59
CA ALA A 148 2.59 1.78 6.89
C ALA A 148 1.42 0.86 7.28
N GLU A 149 0.32 1.41 7.82
CA GLU A 149 -0.91 0.68 8.12
C GLU A 149 -1.68 0.23 6.87
N LEU A 150 -1.47 0.88 5.73
CA LEU A 150 -2.10 0.53 4.45
C LEU A 150 -1.22 -0.38 3.57
N VAL A 151 0.01 -0.66 4.01
CA VAL A 151 0.95 -1.53 3.29
C VAL A 151 1.13 -2.81 4.08
N GLN A 152 0.68 -3.92 3.54
CA GLN A 152 0.65 -5.20 4.24
C GLN A 152 1.32 -6.30 3.43
N VAL A 153 1.88 -7.28 4.12
CA VAL A 153 2.50 -8.49 3.54
C VAL A 153 1.81 -9.70 4.13
N VAL A 154 1.20 -10.50 3.28
CA VAL A 154 0.49 -11.74 3.65
C VAL A 154 1.10 -12.89 2.90
N LYS A 155 1.57 -13.90 3.61
CA LYS A 155 2.24 -15.06 3.03
C LYS A 155 1.58 -16.36 3.44
N VAL A 156 1.57 -17.31 2.51
CA VAL A 156 1.13 -18.70 2.73
C VAL A 156 2.36 -19.58 2.68
N VAL A 157 2.55 -20.42 3.69
CA VAL A 157 3.69 -21.33 3.78
C VAL A 157 3.61 -22.35 2.65
N SER A 158 4.60 -22.38 1.78
CA SER A 158 4.71 -23.30 0.65
C SER A 158 5.56 -24.50 0.94
N ASP A 159 6.50 -24.38 1.86
CA ASP A 159 7.55 -25.36 2.15
C ASP A 159 8.13 -25.15 3.55
N ASN A 160 8.68 -26.22 4.11
CA ASN A 160 9.34 -26.19 5.41
C ASN A 160 10.42 -27.30 5.50
N ALA A 161 11.09 -27.42 6.65
CA ALA A 161 12.15 -28.41 6.85
C ALA A 161 11.67 -29.87 6.73
N GLU A 162 10.38 -30.16 6.96
CA GLU A 162 9.79 -31.51 6.80
C GLU A 162 9.32 -31.75 5.36
N ALA A 163 8.94 -30.68 4.64
CA ALA A 163 8.53 -30.71 3.24
C ALA A 163 9.30 -29.63 2.46
N PRO A 164 10.63 -29.83 2.28
CA PRO A 164 11.48 -28.82 1.66
C PRO A 164 11.15 -28.65 0.19
N ILE A 165 11.42 -27.44 -0.29
CA ILE A 165 11.30 -27.10 -1.69
C ILE A 165 12.50 -27.72 -2.43
N ASN A 166 12.35 -28.98 -2.87
CA ASN A 166 13.38 -29.65 -3.70
C ASN A 166 13.29 -29.20 -5.16
N ASP A 167 12.09 -28.72 -5.57
CA ASP A 167 11.77 -28.14 -6.87
C ASP A 167 10.81 -26.97 -6.64
N ILE A 168 10.86 -25.97 -7.49
CA ILE A 168 9.89 -24.85 -7.48
C ILE A 168 8.48 -25.45 -7.55
N PRO A 169 7.54 -25.11 -6.62
CA PRO A 169 6.20 -25.64 -6.65
C PRO A 169 5.55 -25.45 -8.01
N THR A 170 4.85 -26.46 -8.48
CA THR A 170 4.11 -26.36 -9.73
C THR A 170 3.05 -25.24 -9.63
N LYS A 171 2.68 -24.67 -10.77
CA LYS A 171 1.63 -23.65 -10.82
C LYS A 171 0.35 -24.10 -10.13
N GLN A 172 -0.02 -25.36 -10.30
CA GLN A 172 -1.22 -25.93 -9.70
C GLN A 172 -1.13 -25.99 -8.17
N GLN A 173 0.00 -26.39 -7.63
CA GLN A 173 0.24 -26.43 -6.17
C GLN A 173 0.16 -25.02 -5.56
N ILE A 174 0.75 -24.01 -6.19
CA ILE A 174 0.65 -22.62 -5.73
C ILE A 174 -0.81 -22.16 -5.72
N ILE A 175 -1.57 -22.42 -6.77
CA ILE A 175 -2.99 -22.08 -6.84
C ILE A 175 -3.77 -22.76 -5.71
N GLU A 176 -3.54 -24.05 -5.46
CA GLU A 176 -4.21 -24.83 -4.42
C GLU A 176 -3.90 -24.33 -3.00
N LEU A 177 -2.69 -23.82 -2.75
CA LEU A 177 -2.30 -23.22 -1.49
C LEU A 177 -2.98 -21.87 -1.27
N LEU A 178 -3.06 -21.04 -2.30
CA LEU A 178 -3.51 -19.65 -2.16
C LEU A 178 -5.04 -19.48 -2.28
N ALA A 179 -5.69 -20.28 -3.11
CA ALA A 179 -7.12 -20.14 -3.38
C ALA A 179 -8.01 -20.17 -2.11
N PRO A 180 -7.77 -21.05 -1.11
CA PRO A 180 -8.56 -21.07 0.12
C PRO A 180 -8.47 -19.79 0.95
N GLN A 181 -7.40 -19.00 0.78
CA GLN A 181 -7.14 -17.81 1.58
C GLN A 181 -7.80 -16.53 1.01
N VAL A 182 -8.26 -16.56 -0.24
CA VAL A 182 -8.69 -15.36 -0.96
C VAL A 182 -9.92 -14.71 -0.33
N GLU A 183 -10.86 -15.48 0.21
CA GLU A 183 -12.05 -14.93 0.88
C GLU A 183 -11.67 -14.16 2.16
N GLN A 184 -10.78 -14.72 2.97
CA GLN A 184 -10.27 -14.03 4.16
C GLN A 184 -9.44 -12.81 3.79
N LEU A 185 -8.64 -12.90 2.74
CA LEU A 185 -7.85 -11.78 2.21
C LEU A 185 -8.76 -10.65 1.73
N LYS A 186 -9.88 -10.98 1.08
CA LYS A 186 -10.90 -10.00 0.69
C LYS A 186 -11.43 -9.24 1.91
N HIS A 187 -11.90 -9.92 2.95
CA HIS A 187 -12.41 -9.28 4.15
C HIS A 187 -11.36 -8.39 4.84
N PHE A 188 -10.13 -8.86 4.90
CA PHE A 188 -9.02 -8.08 5.45
C PHE A 188 -8.73 -6.84 4.61
N SER A 189 -8.66 -6.98 3.29
CA SER A 189 -8.42 -5.85 2.37
C SER A 189 -9.56 -4.84 2.34
N ASP A 190 -10.81 -5.28 2.49
CA ASP A 190 -11.98 -4.40 2.62
C ASP A 190 -11.89 -3.55 3.90
N SER A 191 -11.42 -4.13 5.01
CA SER A 191 -11.19 -3.40 6.26
C SER A 191 -10.07 -2.36 6.14
N LEU A 192 -8.99 -2.70 5.43
CA LEU A 192 -7.93 -1.74 5.08
C LEU A 192 -8.44 -0.62 4.17
N GLN A 193 -9.33 -0.93 3.22
CA GLN A 193 -9.94 0.09 2.37
C GLN A 193 -10.83 1.05 3.16
N GLN A 194 -11.55 0.56 4.18
CA GLN A 194 -12.30 1.43 5.08
C GLN A 194 -11.37 2.37 5.85
N LEU A 195 -10.24 1.87 6.36
CA LEU A 195 -9.21 2.70 7.00
C LEU A 195 -8.64 3.72 5.99
N ALA A 196 -8.29 3.29 4.79
CA ALA A 196 -7.78 4.18 3.74
C ALA A 196 -8.75 5.32 3.43
N ASN A 197 -10.06 5.04 3.41
CA ASN A 197 -11.08 6.07 3.20
C ASN A 197 -11.11 7.11 4.34
N GLN A 198 -10.82 6.70 5.59
CA GLN A 198 -10.74 7.61 6.73
C GLN A 198 -9.46 8.46 6.72
N LEU A 199 -8.39 7.94 6.11
CA LEU A 199 -7.08 8.61 5.98
C LEU A 199 -7.01 9.54 4.75
N GLN A 200 -8.01 9.52 3.86
CA GLN A 200 -8.02 10.43 2.71
C GLN A 200 -8.07 11.88 3.20
N PRO A 201 -7.29 12.77 2.60
CA PRO A 201 -7.41 14.19 2.87
C PRO A 201 -8.86 14.66 2.64
N ASP A 202 -9.31 15.57 3.49
CA ASP A 202 -10.64 16.15 3.31
C ASP A 202 -10.77 16.78 1.91
N ARG A 203 -11.79 16.37 1.17
CA ARG A 203 -12.02 16.81 -0.21
C ARG A 203 -12.06 18.33 -0.33
N ARG A 204 -12.57 19.03 0.70
CA ARG A 204 -12.61 20.49 0.75
C ARG A 204 -11.23 21.13 0.63
N ILE A 205 -10.16 20.48 1.13
CA ILE A 205 -8.78 20.94 1.00
C ILE A 205 -8.37 21.00 -0.47
N GLY A 206 -8.62 19.93 -1.21
CA GLY A 206 -8.30 19.86 -2.64
C GLY A 206 -9.08 20.88 -3.47
N GLU A 207 -10.36 21.03 -3.19
CA GLU A 207 -11.24 21.99 -3.87
C GLU A 207 -10.80 23.44 -3.62
N ALA A 208 -10.54 23.81 -2.36
CA ALA A 208 -10.09 25.14 -2.00
C ALA A 208 -8.67 25.44 -2.52
N ALA A 209 -7.76 24.46 -2.47
CA ALA A 209 -6.43 24.60 -3.03
C ALA A 209 -6.47 24.84 -4.54
N ALA A 210 -7.26 24.05 -5.28
CA ALA A 210 -7.44 24.22 -6.72
C ALA A 210 -8.02 25.58 -7.09
N TYR A 211 -9.01 26.06 -6.32
CA TYR A 211 -9.59 27.40 -6.49
C TYR A 211 -8.53 28.52 -6.39
N TYR A 212 -7.65 28.44 -5.39
CA TYR A 212 -6.59 29.44 -5.22
C TYR A 212 -5.46 29.29 -6.24
N GLN A 213 -5.12 28.07 -6.64
CA GLN A 213 -4.12 27.81 -7.68
C GLN A 213 -4.54 28.30 -9.07
N GLN A 214 -5.84 28.41 -9.33
CA GLN A 214 -6.33 29.07 -10.56
C GLN A 214 -6.14 30.60 -10.53
N LYS A 215 -6.09 31.20 -9.34
CA LYS A 215 -5.97 32.67 -9.16
C LYS A 215 -4.53 33.14 -9.00
N PHE A 216 -3.69 32.30 -8.40
CA PHE A 216 -2.32 32.67 -8.04
C PHE A 216 -1.34 31.56 -8.42
N HIS A 217 -0.13 31.98 -8.80
CA HIS A 217 0.97 31.05 -8.96
C HIS A 217 1.57 30.72 -7.59
N PHE A 218 1.72 29.42 -7.27
CA PHE A 218 2.36 28.90 -6.07
C PHE A 218 3.65 28.16 -6.42
N SER A 219 4.73 28.39 -5.66
CA SER A 219 5.86 27.47 -5.66
C SER A 219 5.45 26.16 -4.99
N PHE A 220 6.26 25.10 -5.14
CA PHE A 220 6.01 23.82 -4.49
C PHE A 220 5.80 23.99 -2.97
N SER A 221 6.72 24.68 -2.29
CA SER A 221 6.63 24.92 -0.84
C SER A 221 5.40 25.74 -0.44
N GLN A 222 4.97 26.68 -1.27
CA GLN A 222 3.76 27.45 -1.02
C GLN A 222 2.49 26.59 -1.21
N SER A 223 2.48 25.67 -2.16
CA SER A 223 1.37 24.72 -2.35
C SER A 223 1.22 23.80 -1.15
N GLU A 224 2.31 23.26 -0.63
CA GLU A 224 2.33 22.47 0.61
C GLU A 224 1.82 23.29 1.81
N SER A 225 2.30 24.53 1.95
CA SER A 225 1.84 25.45 3.01
C SER A 225 0.34 25.72 2.91
N LEU A 226 -0.18 25.94 1.70
CA LEU A 226 -1.61 26.17 1.48
C LEU A 226 -2.44 24.95 1.95
N GLN A 227 -2.07 23.74 1.53
CA GLN A 227 -2.79 22.54 1.93
C GLN A 227 -2.77 22.35 3.45
N HIS A 228 -1.61 22.55 4.07
CA HIS A 228 -1.45 22.44 5.51
C HIS A 228 -2.32 23.44 6.28
N LEU A 229 -2.36 24.70 5.85
CA LEU A 229 -3.20 25.74 6.49
C LEU A 229 -4.69 25.44 6.32
N LEU A 230 -5.13 25.00 5.14
CA LEU A 230 -6.51 24.59 4.92
C LEU A 230 -6.89 23.40 5.81
N GLN A 231 -6.00 22.43 5.96
CA GLN A 231 -6.20 21.28 6.85
C GLN A 231 -6.31 21.69 8.31
N GLN A 232 -5.44 22.61 8.78
CA GLN A 232 -5.52 23.15 10.14
C GLN A 232 -6.83 23.89 10.38
N TRP A 233 -7.28 24.67 9.42
CA TRP A 233 -8.53 25.41 9.57
C TRP A 233 -9.74 24.48 9.64
N ILE A 234 -9.82 23.44 8.80
CA ILE A 234 -10.86 22.42 8.88
C ILE A 234 -10.80 21.65 10.23
N ALA A 235 -9.61 21.44 10.77
CA ALA A 235 -9.46 20.79 12.07
C ALA A 235 -9.99 21.64 13.24
N LEU A 236 -9.90 22.98 13.13
CA LEU A 236 -10.46 23.92 14.12
C LEU A 236 -11.97 24.08 13.99
N ASP A 237 -12.49 24.02 12.78
CA ASP A 237 -13.92 24.09 12.47
C ASP A 237 -14.31 23.02 11.45
N ALA A 238 -14.70 21.86 11.95
CA ALA A 238 -15.08 20.72 11.12
C ALA A 238 -16.32 20.98 10.25
N ALA A 239 -17.16 21.96 10.61
CA ALA A 239 -18.39 22.31 9.88
C ALA A 239 -18.14 23.33 8.76
N ILE A 240 -16.93 23.90 8.65
CA ILE A 240 -16.61 24.92 7.64
C ILE A 240 -16.90 24.42 6.22
N SER A 241 -17.54 25.23 5.41
CA SER A 241 -17.84 24.91 4.00
C SER A 241 -16.67 25.20 3.06
N THR A 242 -16.66 24.59 1.87
CA THR A 242 -15.67 24.91 0.82
C THR A 242 -15.75 26.39 0.43
N ASP A 243 -16.93 26.98 0.37
CA ASP A 243 -17.11 28.39 0.04
C ASP A 243 -16.45 29.31 1.08
N GLU A 244 -16.55 28.98 2.35
CA GLU A 244 -15.86 29.71 3.43
C GLU A 244 -14.33 29.53 3.35
N LEU A 245 -13.83 28.35 2.99
CA LEU A 245 -12.41 28.14 2.73
C LEU A 245 -11.91 28.99 1.55
N CYS A 246 -12.76 29.25 0.56
CA CYS A 246 -12.45 30.03 -0.65
C CYS A 246 -12.72 31.57 -0.53
N ARG A 247 -13.13 32.05 0.63
CA ARG A 247 -13.60 33.45 0.82
C ARG A 247 -12.51 34.52 0.82
N PHE A 248 -11.24 34.15 0.96
CA PHE A 248 -10.19 35.17 1.08
C PHE A 248 -9.88 35.83 -0.26
N ASP A 249 -10.01 37.12 -0.27
CA ASP A 249 -9.46 37.97 -1.32
C ASP A 249 -8.00 38.31 -1.00
N ALA A 250 -7.12 38.12 -1.97
CA ALA A 250 -5.68 38.38 -1.85
C ALA A 250 -5.14 38.89 -3.18
N LYS A 251 -4.00 39.57 -3.13
CA LYS A 251 -3.31 40.07 -4.34
C LYS A 251 -2.16 39.13 -4.79
N SER A 252 -1.80 38.15 -3.95
CA SER A 252 -0.74 37.21 -4.24
C SER A 252 -0.86 35.93 -3.37
N SER A 253 -0.22 34.85 -3.79
CA SER A 253 -0.11 33.60 -3.00
C SER A 253 0.44 33.85 -1.59
N ARG A 254 1.47 34.70 -1.46
CA ARG A 254 2.06 35.06 -0.16
C ARG A 254 1.04 35.72 0.76
N GLN A 255 0.33 36.74 0.27
CA GLN A 255 -0.69 37.43 1.05
C GLN A 255 -1.85 36.50 1.46
N LEU A 256 -2.22 35.57 0.60
CA LEU A 256 -3.22 34.54 0.92
C LEU A 256 -2.78 33.68 2.10
N LEU A 257 -1.54 33.16 2.04
CA LEU A 257 -1.00 32.33 3.12
C LEU A 257 -0.92 33.08 4.46
N GLU A 258 -0.52 34.37 4.43
CA GLU A 258 -0.49 35.24 5.60
C GLU A 258 -1.90 35.40 6.21
N LYS A 259 -2.92 35.62 5.37
CA LYS A 259 -4.32 35.75 5.83
C LYS A 259 -4.87 34.45 6.41
N LEU A 260 -4.60 33.30 5.78
CA LEU A 260 -4.99 32.01 6.29
C LEU A 260 -4.33 31.72 7.64
N GLN A 261 -3.03 32.01 7.77
CA GLN A 261 -2.30 31.84 9.03
C GLN A 261 -2.89 32.71 10.15
N GLN A 262 -3.24 33.96 9.86
CA GLN A 262 -3.88 34.85 10.84
C GLN A 262 -5.25 34.33 11.26
N GLN A 263 -6.08 33.88 10.31
CA GLN A 263 -7.42 33.32 10.61
C GLN A 263 -7.35 32.11 11.55
N ILE A 264 -6.37 31.24 11.31
CA ILE A 264 -6.14 30.04 12.13
C ILE A 264 -5.68 30.44 13.53
N SER A 265 -4.78 31.43 13.63
CA SER A 265 -4.29 31.95 14.91
C SER A 265 -5.41 32.57 15.74
N ASP A 266 -6.30 33.34 15.10
CA ASP A 266 -7.42 33.97 15.75
C ASP A 266 -8.48 32.95 16.23
N ALA A 267 -8.73 31.91 15.42
CA ALA A 267 -9.66 30.84 15.76
C ALA A 267 -9.14 29.89 16.86
N GLY A 268 -7.82 29.76 17.02
CA GLY A 268 -7.17 28.92 18.02
C GLY A 268 -6.99 29.57 19.39
N GLN A 269 -7.35 30.84 19.58
CA GLN A 269 -7.29 31.48 20.90
C GLN A 269 -8.54 31.12 21.71
N PRO A 270 -8.38 30.56 22.93
CA PRO A 270 -9.52 30.29 23.80
C PRO A 270 -10.14 31.62 24.22
N THR A 271 -11.44 31.77 23.99
CA THR A 271 -12.30 32.89 24.49
C THR A 271 -12.46 32.80 25.98
#